data_de667ba64f6d21506a301470eca34bb0
#
_entry.id   de667ba64f6d21506a301470eca34bb0
#
_cell.length_a   1.000
_cell.length_b   1.000
_cell.length_c   1.000
_cell.angle_alpha   90.00
_cell.angle_beta   90.00
_cell.angle_gamma   90.00
#
_symmetry.space_group_name_H-M   'P 1'
#
loop_
_entity.id
_entity.type
_entity.pdbx_description
1 polymer ?
#
loop_
_entity_poly.entity_id
_entity_poly.type
_entity_poly.pdbx_seq_one_letter_code
_entity_poly.pdbx_strand_id
1 'polypeptide(L)'
;LAMAIDIETHRPQLSNIVGGLSGPAIRPIAVRMVYECRTAIDIPIIGMGGIANSRDVVEFLIAGATAVQVGTANFEDPNIWPKLEAGLVAYLQRHGHASVSEVVGTVDLSERKTEWISS
;
A
#
# COMPACT_ATOMS: atom_id res chain seq x y z
N LEU A 1 5.69 1.67 -15.13
CA LEU A 1 5.90 0.60 -16.11
C LEU A 1 7.13 -0.22 -15.73
N ALA A 2 7.09 -1.52 -16.03
CA ALA A 2 8.18 -2.46 -15.82
C ALA A 2 8.39 -3.34 -17.04
N MET A 3 9.50 -4.03 -17.11
CA MET A 3 9.87 -4.93 -18.21
C MET A 3 10.47 -6.22 -17.63
N ALA A 4 10.16 -7.35 -18.24
CA ALA A 4 10.82 -8.61 -17.99
C ALA A 4 11.32 -9.20 -19.30
N ILE A 5 12.53 -9.76 -19.26
CA ILE A 5 13.20 -10.36 -20.44
C ILE A 5 13.45 -11.83 -20.15
N ASP A 6 13.12 -12.67 -21.14
CA ASP A 6 13.53 -14.06 -21.17
C ASP A 6 15.00 -14.13 -21.56
N ILE A 7 15.84 -14.62 -20.67
CA ILE A 7 17.30 -14.64 -20.86
C ILE A 7 17.78 -15.67 -21.88
N GLU A 8 16.97 -16.69 -22.16
CA GLU A 8 17.34 -17.73 -23.13
C GLU A 8 17.01 -17.29 -24.56
N THR A 9 15.89 -16.59 -24.74
CA THR A 9 15.44 -16.14 -26.06
C THR A 9 15.79 -14.68 -26.36
N HIS A 10 16.23 -13.93 -25.38
CA HIS A 10 16.50 -12.48 -25.43
C HIS A 10 15.26 -11.65 -25.83
N ARG A 11 14.07 -12.17 -25.59
CA ARG A 11 12.80 -11.51 -25.95
C ARG A 11 12.08 -10.97 -24.72
N PRO A 12 11.32 -9.86 -24.86
CA PRO A 12 10.41 -9.44 -23.82
C PRO A 12 9.40 -10.54 -23.49
N GLN A 13 9.13 -10.77 -22.19
CA GLN A 13 8.10 -11.72 -21.76
C GLN A 13 6.68 -11.22 -22.06
N LEU A 14 6.51 -9.89 -22.09
CA LEU A 14 5.25 -9.26 -22.44
C LEU A 14 5.22 -8.90 -23.92
N SER A 15 4.11 -9.20 -24.60
CA SER A 15 3.90 -8.86 -26.01
C SER A 15 3.98 -7.34 -26.27
N ASN A 16 3.60 -6.53 -25.30
CA ASN A 16 3.67 -5.06 -25.35
C ASN A 16 5.04 -4.51 -24.90
N ILE A 17 6.06 -5.36 -24.75
CA ILE A 17 7.42 -5.03 -24.32
C ILE A 17 7.46 -4.58 -22.84
N VAL A 18 6.66 -3.61 -22.45
CA VAL A 18 6.52 -3.08 -21.07
C VAL A 18 5.08 -3.22 -20.60
N GLY A 19 4.90 -3.32 -19.28
CA GLY A 19 3.59 -3.42 -18.64
C GLY A 19 3.54 -2.75 -17.29
N GLY A 20 2.34 -2.71 -16.69
CA GLY A 20 2.16 -2.26 -15.32
C GLY A 20 2.85 -3.21 -14.35
N LEU A 21 3.51 -2.66 -13.35
CA LEU A 21 4.02 -3.43 -12.21
C LEU A 21 2.97 -3.46 -11.12
N SER A 22 2.65 -4.65 -10.60
CA SER A 22 1.75 -4.86 -9.46
C SER A 22 2.41 -5.76 -8.41
N GLY A 23 1.70 -6.01 -7.32
CA GLY A 23 2.19 -6.84 -6.23
C GLY A 23 3.01 -6.10 -5.18
N PRO A 24 3.59 -6.80 -4.19
CA PRO A 24 4.23 -6.19 -3.01
C PRO A 24 5.35 -5.19 -3.33
N ALA A 25 6.02 -5.33 -4.48
CA ALA A 25 7.11 -4.45 -4.89
C ALA A 25 6.69 -2.97 -5.03
N ILE A 26 5.43 -2.69 -5.39
CA ILE A 26 4.94 -1.31 -5.56
C ILE A 26 4.40 -0.70 -4.27
N ARG A 27 4.19 -1.46 -3.21
CA ARG A 27 3.57 -0.97 -1.98
C ARG A 27 4.24 0.26 -1.40
N PRO A 28 5.56 0.31 -1.18
CA PRO A 28 6.19 1.50 -0.60
C PRO A 28 6.02 2.76 -1.46
N ILE A 29 5.97 2.61 -2.77
CA ILE A 29 5.70 3.72 -3.68
C ILE A 29 4.25 4.18 -3.53
N ALA A 30 3.30 3.24 -3.51
CA ALA A 30 1.87 3.54 -3.37
C ALA A 30 1.54 4.19 -2.01
N VAL A 31 2.14 3.71 -0.92
CA VAL A 31 2.00 4.31 0.43
C VAL A 31 2.48 5.76 0.43
N ARG A 32 3.64 6.05 -0.16
CA ARG A 32 4.15 7.42 -0.30
C ARG A 32 3.18 8.30 -1.08
N MET A 33 2.64 7.80 -2.20
CA MET A 33 1.68 8.56 -3.01
C MET A 33 0.39 8.90 -2.23
N VAL A 34 -0.13 7.96 -1.43
CA VAL A 34 -1.27 8.20 -0.54
C VAL A 34 -0.94 9.30 0.48
N TYR A 35 0.22 9.22 1.10
CA TYR A 35 0.68 10.23 2.05
C TYR A 35 0.77 11.62 1.40
N GLU A 36 1.38 11.74 0.23
CA GLU A 36 1.48 13.00 -0.52
C GLU A 36 0.09 13.55 -0.89
N CYS A 37 -0.82 12.69 -1.37
CA CYS A 37 -2.20 13.10 -1.66
C CYS A 37 -2.89 13.62 -0.39
N ARG A 38 -2.76 12.92 0.74
CA ARG A 38 -3.39 13.31 2.00
C ARG A 38 -2.93 14.67 2.50
N THR A 39 -1.68 15.04 2.24
CA THR A 39 -1.15 16.36 2.60
C THR A 39 -1.69 17.49 1.70
N ALA A 40 -2.20 17.16 0.52
CA ALA A 40 -2.63 18.12 -0.48
C ALA A 40 -4.15 18.29 -0.57
N ILE A 41 -4.93 17.29 -0.13
CA ILE A 41 -6.40 17.28 -0.29
C ILE A 41 -7.10 16.73 0.96
N ASP A 42 -8.36 17.14 1.16
CA ASP A 42 -9.21 16.73 2.29
C ASP A 42 -10.30 15.72 1.92
N ILE A 43 -10.42 15.36 0.65
CA ILE A 43 -11.40 14.35 0.20
C ILE A 43 -10.94 12.93 0.57
N PRO A 44 -11.87 11.95 0.68
CA PRO A 44 -11.52 10.57 0.91
C PRO A 44 -10.57 10.00 -0.14
N ILE A 45 -9.58 9.22 0.31
CA ILE A 45 -8.57 8.59 -0.54
C ILE A 45 -8.73 7.08 -0.46
N ILE A 46 -8.78 6.41 -1.60
CA ILE A 46 -8.72 4.96 -1.70
C ILE A 46 -7.29 4.56 -2.05
N GLY A 47 -6.59 3.91 -1.10
CA GLY A 47 -5.23 3.42 -1.30
C GLY A 47 -5.22 2.07 -2.01
N MET A 48 -4.32 1.90 -2.98
CA MET A 48 -4.14 0.63 -3.68
C MET A 48 -2.68 0.44 -4.09
N GLY A 49 -2.27 -0.82 -4.18
CA GLY A 49 -0.96 -1.21 -4.69
C GLY A 49 -0.16 -2.06 -3.71
N GLY A 50 0.01 -3.33 -4.02
CA GLY A 50 0.87 -4.24 -3.30
C GLY A 50 0.39 -4.70 -1.92
N ILE A 51 -0.91 -4.52 -1.60
CA ILE A 51 -1.50 -5.01 -0.36
C ILE A 51 -1.62 -6.53 -0.44
N ALA A 52 -0.97 -7.24 0.49
CA ALA A 52 -0.97 -8.69 0.56
C ALA A 52 -1.37 -9.24 1.95
N ASN A 53 -1.41 -8.40 2.96
CA ASN A 53 -1.78 -8.79 4.33
C ASN A 53 -2.38 -7.59 5.10
N SER A 54 -2.89 -7.83 6.31
CA SER A 54 -3.52 -6.80 7.13
C SER A 54 -2.57 -5.69 7.60
N ARG A 55 -1.28 -6.00 7.76
CA ARG A 55 -0.27 -4.99 8.09
C ARG A 55 -0.14 -3.96 6.98
N ASP A 56 -0.18 -4.41 5.73
CA ASP A 56 -0.15 -3.52 4.57
C ASP A 56 -1.37 -2.61 4.54
N VAL A 57 -2.57 -3.14 4.86
CA VAL A 57 -3.80 -2.33 5.00
C VAL A 57 -3.61 -1.21 6.01
N VAL A 58 -3.12 -1.55 7.21
CA VAL A 58 -2.88 -0.58 8.28
C VAL A 58 -1.87 0.50 7.85
N GLU A 59 -0.82 0.13 7.12
CA GLU A 59 0.18 1.07 6.59
C GLU A 59 -0.46 2.12 5.68
N PHE A 60 -1.36 1.71 4.77
CA PHE A 60 -2.12 2.63 3.93
C PHE A 60 -3.06 3.55 4.71
N LEU A 61 -3.74 3.01 5.74
CA LEU A 61 -4.61 3.82 6.61
C LEU A 61 -3.80 4.88 7.37
N ILE A 62 -2.69 4.49 7.98
CA ILE A 62 -1.78 5.41 8.68
C ILE A 62 -1.28 6.51 7.73
N ALA A 63 -0.95 6.18 6.49
CA ALA A 63 -0.54 7.16 5.48
C ALA A 63 -1.64 8.15 5.08
N GLY A 64 -2.91 7.82 5.31
CA GLY A 64 -4.04 8.71 5.07
C GLY A 64 -5.13 8.17 4.15
N ALA A 65 -5.05 6.90 3.73
CA ALA A 65 -6.14 6.27 3.00
C ALA A 65 -7.36 6.09 3.91
N THR A 66 -8.54 6.38 3.38
CA THR A 66 -9.83 6.17 4.06
C THR A 66 -10.35 4.75 3.84
N ALA A 67 -10.00 4.17 2.70
CA ALA A 67 -10.30 2.80 2.31
C ALA A 67 -9.16 2.24 1.47
N VAL A 68 -9.17 0.94 1.24
CA VAL A 68 -8.17 0.26 0.41
C VAL A 68 -8.82 -0.60 -0.67
N GLN A 69 -8.08 -0.80 -1.76
CA GLN A 69 -8.41 -1.80 -2.78
C GLN A 69 -7.28 -2.82 -2.89
N VAL A 70 -7.64 -4.09 -3.05
CA VAL A 70 -6.71 -5.19 -3.19
C VAL A 70 -6.91 -5.84 -4.55
N GLY A 71 -5.87 -5.88 -5.35
CA GLY A 71 -5.88 -6.45 -6.70
C GLY A 71 -5.18 -7.81 -6.76
N THR A 72 -3.89 -7.79 -7.04
CA THR A 72 -3.06 -8.98 -7.32
C THR A 72 -3.19 -10.09 -6.29
N ALA A 73 -3.23 -9.75 -5.00
CA ALA A 73 -3.34 -10.74 -3.93
C ALA A 73 -4.63 -11.58 -3.97
N ASN A 74 -5.72 -11.09 -4.60
CA ASN A 74 -6.94 -11.88 -4.81
C ASN A 74 -6.72 -13.07 -5.77
N PHE A 75 -5.78 -12.96 -6.69
CA PHE A 75 -5.45 -14.05 -7.62
C PHE A 75 -4.62 -15.14 -6.93
N GLU A 76 -3.79 -14.75 -5.97
CA GLU A 76 -2.98 -15.68 -5.16
C GLU A 76 -3.84 -16.36 -4.07
N ASP A 77 -4.69 -15.59 -3.40
CA ASP A 77 -5.58 -16.06 -2.34
C ASP A 77 -6.99 -15.43 -2.48
N PRO A 78 -7.95 -16.14 -3.11
CA PRO A 78 -9.31 -15.65 -3.26
C PRO A 78 -10.04 -15.39 -1.92
N ASN A 79 -9.55 -15.96 -0.81
CA ASN A 79 -10.07 -15.80 0.54
C ASN A 79 -9.31 -14.74 1.35
N ILE A 80 -8.61 -13.82 0.68
CA ILE A 80 -7.77 -12.82 1.37
C ILE A 80 -8.60 -11.85 2.24
N TRP A 81 -9.79 -11.47 1.80
CA TRP A 81 -10.60 -10.43 2.45
C TRP A 81 -10.94 -10.73 3.91
N PRO A 82 -11.46 -11.92 4.29
CA PRO A 82 -11.68 -12.25 5.70
C PRO A 82 -10.40 -12.22 6.54
N LYS A 83 -9.26 -12.56 5.95
CA LYS A 83 -7.95 -12.51 6.64
C LYS A 83 -7.50 -11.08 6.89
N LEU A 84 -7.68 -10.20 5.90
CA LEU A 84 -7.37 -8.77 6.04
C LEU A 84 -8.24 -8.12 7.10
N GLU A 85 -9.55 -8.40 7.08
CA GLU A 85 -10.51 -7.88 8.06
C GLU A 85 -10.16 -8.35 9.48
N ALA A 86 -9.96 -9.65 9.68
CA ALA A 86 -9.60 -10.21 10.99
C ALA A 86 -8.30 -9.61 11.53
N GLY A 87 -7.30 -9.44 10.69
CA GLY A 87 -6.03 -8.82 11.08
C GLY A 87 -6.16 -7.33 11.39
N LEU A 88 -7.00 -6.61 10.66
CA LEU A 88 -7.29 -5.19 10.96
C LEU A 88 -8.03 -5.05 12.30
N VAL A 89 -9.06 -5.86 12.55
CA VAL A 89 -9.76 -5.87 13.83
C VAL A 89 -8.81 -6.17 14.99
N ALA A 90 -7.96 -7.17 14.84
CA ALA A 90 -6.96 -7.51 15.87
C ALA A 90 -5.98 -6.35 16.12
N TYR A 91 -5.59 -5.61 15.08
CA TYR A 91 -4.75 -4.43 15.22
C TYR A 91 -5.47 -3.34 16.02
N LEU A 92 -6.72 -3.00 15.67
CA LEU A 92 -7.51 -1.98 16.35
C LEU A 92 -7.68 -2.33 17.84
N GLN A 93 -8.03 -3.58 18.17
CA GLN A 93 -8.17 -4.03 19.55
C GLN A 93 -6.87 -3.91 20.34
N ARG A 94 -5.75 -4.33 19.77
CA ARG A 94 -4.43 -4.28 20.42
C ARG A 94 -3.99 -2.84 20.73
N HIS A 95 -4.38 -1.89 19.88
CA HIS A 95 -4.04 -0.47 20.03
C HIS A 95 -5.13 0.36 20.72
N GLY A 96 -6.25 -0.26 21.14
CA GLY A 96 -7.33 0.42 21.84
C GLY A 96 -8.16 1.38 20.97
N HIS A 97 -8.18 1.16 19.65
CA HIS A 97 -8.98 1.95 18.73
C HIS A 97 -10.40 1.38 18.60
N ALA A 98 -11.39 2.26 18.65
CA ALA A 98 -12.79 1.91 18.48
C ALA A 98 -13.18 1.79 16.98
N SER A 99 -12.47 2.46 16.10
CA SER A 99 -12.78 2.49 14.67
C SER A 99 -11.53 2.72 13.80
N VAL A 100 -11.65 2.37 12.53
CA VAL A 100 -10.60 2.60 11.51
C VAL A 100 -10.29 4.09 11.36
N SER A 101 -11.28 4.97 11.53
CA SER A 101 -11.10 6.42 11.40
C SER A 101 -10.08 7.01 12.38
N GLU A 102 -9.86 6.35 13.52
CA GLU A 102 -8.84 6.77 14.49
C GLU A 102 -7.41 6.50 14.03
N VAL A 103 -7.22 5.64 13.02
CA VAL A 103 -5.92 5.27 12.47
C VAL A 103 -5.57 6.10 11.23
N VAL A 104 -6.59 6.63 10.53
CA VAL A 104 -6.39 7.32 9.26
C VAL A 104 -5.56 8.59 9.42
N GLY A 105 -4.43 8.65 8.71
CA GLY A 105 -3.57 9.82 8.67
C GLY A 105 -2.76 10.09 9.94
N THR A 106 -2.50 9.07 10.74
CA THR A 106 -1.80 9.19 12.04
C THR A 106 -0.29 9.01 11.94
N VAL A 107 0.31 9.24 10.79
CA VAL A 107 1.78 9.20 10.64
C VAL A 107 2.41 10.16 11.64
N ASP A 108 3.27 9.62 12.51
CA ASP A 108 4.06 10.43 13.43
C ASP A 108 5.36 10.90 12.75
N LEU A 109 5.50 12.20 12.63
CA LEU A 109 6.67 12.87 12.05
C LEU A 109 7.54 13.59 13.10
N SER A 110 7.26 13.40 14.39
CA SER A 110 7.92 14.14 15.48
C SER A 110 9.43 13.89 15.57
N GLU A 111 9.90 12.72 15.12
CA GLU A 111 11.34 12.36 15.11
C GLU A 111 12.02 12.60 13.76
N ARG A 112 11.50 13.50 12.93
CA ARG A 112 12.15 13.84 11.66
C ARG A 112 13.57 14.31 11.88
N LYS A 113 14.56 13.47 11.59
CA LYS A 113 15.92 13.93 11.38
C LYS A 113 15.97 14.69 10.07
N THR A 114 16.17 16.00 10.16
CA THR A 114 16.26 16.95 9.04
C THR A 114 17.53 16.76 8.19
N GLU A 115 18.28 15.69 8.40
CA GLU A 115 19.65 15.51 7.85
C GLU A 115 19.70 15.06 6.38
N TRP A 116 18.55 14.78 5.73
CA TRP A 116 18.55 14.30 4.34
C TRP A 116 18.33 15.40 3.28
N ILE A 117 18.18 16.67 3.68
CA ILE A 117 17.85 17.79 2.76
C ILE A 117 19.04 18.72 2.51
N SER A 118 20.20 18.46 3.11
CA SER A 118 21.39 19.34 3.01
C SER A 118 22.57 18.74 2.26
N SER A 119 22.33 17.85 1.31
CA SER A 119 23.39 17.39 0.39
C SER A 119 22.94 17.44 -1.06
#